data_08051f34f1d82b452f4c8933c9d0c939
#
_entry.id   08051f34f1d82b452f4c8933c9d0c939
#
_cell.length_a   1.000
_cell.length_b   1.000
_cell.length_c   1.000
_cell.angle_alpha   90.00
_cell.angle_beta   90.00
_cell.angle_gamma   90.00
#
_symmetry.space_group_name_H-M   'P 1'
#
loop_
_entity.id
_entity.type
_entity.pdbx_description
1 polymer ?
#
loop_
_entity_poly.entity_id
_entity_poly.type
_entity_poly.pdbx_seq_one_letter_code
_entity_poly.pdbx_strand_id
1 'polypeptide(L)'
;MNLTPQARKIGRRNFLKAVAGTSALAALGTTATLRGPVKGGPVRAALIGCGTQGRLLLDNIDPDLMTIAAICDIRPSTRSDPKFANVKWHQDWRRMLEEERVEAMLIGTPLCTHADIASRCLQAGKHVFCETAMAIDVDGCRKMMQAAETSKRLLQIGYQGFYEPHYWAAYRDIVMKGVLGDVYTVEGAWHVASSGRANSTSDAENFQPSSWGYASLEELLNWRLYRRYSNGLMTEAGGALVSLINWFLNAAPVAVAATGGIFSYKDGRDVADHVFTTLQYPHGRTATISLIQSNGFEGSHVQFLGTRGTLIIGNDEALLFNEVGSQPSTVGVVELSKSKPVLDTSASRNEEASSHSVLAGGESSENASSTEALQREIAAFCGAVRAHAPLRSDPAHAFEVSRTCFAVDNAVERRMNPNFPALSALSRPREIGQETRV
;
A
#
# COMPACT_ATOMS: atom_id res chain seq x y z
N MET A 1 -13.24 -9.10 -11.64
CA MET A 1 -14.27 -10.10 -11.28
C MET A 1 -15.64 -9.68 -11.81
N ASN A 2 -16.18 -10.38 -12.82
CA ASN A 2 -17.48 -10.04 -13.41
C ASN A 2 -18.63 -10.58 -12.57
N LEU A 3 -18.94 -9.94 -11.46
CA LEU A 3 -20.14 -10.23 -10.70
C LEU A 3 -21.34 -9.55 -11.37
N THR A 4 -22.44 -10.30 -11.51
CA THR A 4 -23.71 -9.70 -11.95
C THR A 4 -24.19 -8.64 -10.96
N PRO A 5 -24.94 -7.61 -11.36
CA PRO A 5 -25.50 -6.62 -10.44
C PRO A 5 -26.27 -7.25 -9.28
N GLN A 6 -26.98 -8.36 -9.56
CA GLN A 6 -27.71 -9.12 -8.54
C GLN A 6 -26.77 -9.81 -7.54
N ALA A 7 -25.64 -10.41 -7.99
CA ALA A 7 -24.65 -11.02 -7.13
C ALA A 7 -23.96 -9.97 -6.25
N ARG A 8 -23.59 -8.80 -6.81
CA ARG A 8 -23.08 -7.66 -6.03
C ARG A 8 -24.06 -7.20 -4.97
N LYS A 9 -25.36 -7.04 -5.33
CA LYS A 9 -26.41 -6.66 -4.37
C LYS A 9 -26.54 -7.67 -3.23
N ILE A 10 -26.47 -8.97 -3.52
CA ILE A 10 -26.49 -10.05 -2.50
C ILE A 10 -25.25 -9.97 -1.63
N GLY A 11 -24.06 -9.88 -2.20
CA GLY A 11 -22.80 -9.81 -1.48
C GLY A 11 -22.75 -8.59 -0.56
N ARG A 12 -23.11 -7.40 -1.04
CA ARG A 12 -23.25 -6.18 -0.23
C ARG A 12 -24.23 -6.39 0.93
N ARG A 13 -25.44 -6.85 0.64
CA ARG A 13 -26.45 -7.12 1.66
C ARG A 13 -25.92 -8.08 2.73
N ASN A 14 -25.21 -9.12 2.36
CA ASN A 14 -24.62 -10.08 3.29
C ASN A 14 -23.53 -9.44 4.15
N PHE A 15 -22.64 -8.66 3.59
CA PHE A 15 -21.60 -7.94 4.33
C PHE A 15 -22.21 -6.99 5.38
N LEU A 16 -23.19 -6.16 4.99
CA LEU A 16 -23.83 -5.23 5.92
C LEU A 16 -24.56 -5.91 7.07
N LYS A 17 -25.22 -7.05 6.86
CA LYS A 17 -25.81 -7.82 7.94
C LYS A 17 -24.75 -8.34 8.93
N ALA A 18 -23.52 -8.72 8.47
CA ALA A 18 -22.43 -9.14 9.34
C ALA A 18 -21.94 -8.02 10.25
N VAL A 19 -21.95 -6.81 9.73
CA VAL A 19 -21.41 -5.62 10.40
C VAL A 19 -22.47 -4.88 11.24
N ALA A 20 -23.74 -4.86 10.82
CA ALA A 20 -24.82 -4.10 11.47
C ALA A 20 -25.25 -4.60 12.87
N GLY A 21 -24.92 -5.84 13.22
CA GLY A 21 -25.19 -6.42 14.55
C GLY A 21 -24.23 -5.98 15.65
N THR A 22 -23.29 -5.08 15.36
CA THR A 22 -22.26 -4.64 16.28
C THR A 22 -22.34 -3.13 16.50
N SER A 23 -21.98 -2.66 17.70
CA SER A 23 -21.77 -1.24 18.05
C SER A 23 -20.71 -0.53 17.14
N ALA A 24 -20.29 -1.18 16.08
CA ALA A 24 -19.35 -0.73 15.06
C ALA A 24 -19.85 0.45 14.22
N LEU A 25 -21.15 0.59 14.02
CA LEU A 25 -21.73 1.80 13.39
C LEU A 25 -21.40 3.07 14.18
N ALA A 26 -21.32 2.95 15.52
CA ALA A 26 -20.86 4.05 16.39
C ALA A 26 -19.36 4.30 16.25
N ALA A 27 -18.54 3.27 16.03
CA ALA A 27 -17.09 3.41 15.86
C ALA A 27 -16.66 3.88 14.46
N LEU A 28 -17.48 3.63 13.43
CA LEU A 28 -17.28 4.19 12.08
C LEU A 28 -17.70 5.68 12.02
N GLY A 29 -18.62 6.10 12.89
CA GLY A 29 -19.02 7.51 13.07
C GLY A 29 -18.10 8.31 13.98
N THR A 30 -17.20 7.67 14.71
CA THR A 30 -16.27 8.36 15.63
C THR A 30 -14.98 8.87 14.93
N THR A 31 -15.12 9.58 13.81
CA THR A 31 -14.18 10.66 13.51
C THR A 31 -14.18 11.70 14.66
N ALA A 32 -15.17 11.67 15.55
CA ALA A 32 -15.27 12.55 16.71
C ALA A 32 -14.24 12.25 17.82
N THR A 33 -13.69 11.05 17.92
CA THR A 33 -12.69 10.72 18.96
C THR A 33 -11.26 11.10 18.58
N LEU A 34 -10.98 11.38 17.29
CA LEU A 34 -9.71 11.94 16.86
C LEU A 34 -9.72 13.48 16.74
N ARG A 35 -10.90 14.13 16.85
CA ARG A 35 -11.08 15.58 16.81
C ARG A 35 -11.08 16.28 18.17
N GLY A 36 -10.73 15.60 19.24
CA GLY A 36 -10.45 16.27 20.50
C GLY A 36 -9.13 17.06 20.41
N PRO A 37 -9.00 18.23 21.06
CA PRO A 37 -7.74 18.93 21.09
C PRO A 37 -6.66 17.99 21.62
N VAL A 38 -5.67 17.69 20.76
CA VAL A 38 -4.56 16.81 21.14
C VAL A 38 -3.80 17.51 22.25
N LYS A 39 -3.69 16.91 23.44
CA LYS A 39 -2.90 17.49 24.52
C LYS A 39 -1.47 17.72 24.00
N GLY A 40 -0.99 18.95 24.03
CA GLY A 40 0.35 19.31 23.57
C GLY A 40 0.39 20.10 22.23
N GLY A 41 -0.76 20.39 21.61
CA GLY A 41 -0.86 21.14 20.35
C GLY A 41 -0.46 20.32 19.11
N PRO A 42 -0.51 20.94 17.91
CA PRO A 42 -0.15 20.26 16.66
C PRO A 42 1.30 19.75 16.68
N VAL A 43 1.54 18.61 16.05
CA VAL A 43 2.91 18.07 15.85
C VAL A 43 3.63 18.98 14.86
N ARG A 44 4.75 19.57 15.27
CA ARG A 44 5.59 20.34 14.37
C ARG A 44 6.47 19.42 13.54
N ALA A 45 6.22 19.35 12.23
CA ALA A 45 6.89 18.43 11.32
C ALA A 45 7.59 19.15 10.16
N ALA A 46 8.42 18.40 9.42
CA ALA A 46 8.96 18.80 8.14
C ALA A 46 8.78 17.68 7.12
N LEU A 47 8.68 18.02 5.83
CA LEU A 47 8.53 17.06 4.74
C LEU A 47 9.81 16.98 3.91
N ILE A 48 10.26 15.75 3.61
CA ILE A 48 11.35 15.45 2.68
C ILE A 48 10.78 14.73 1.46
N GLY A 49 10.95 15.32 0.27
CA GLY A 49 10.38 14.87 -0.99
C GLY A 49 9.01 15.49 -1.27
N CYS A 50 8.98 16.45 -2.19
CA CYS A 50 7.77 17.20 -2.60
C CYS A 50 7.26 16.76 -3.97
N GLY A 51 7.47 15.50 -4.32
CA GLY A 51 6.88 14.83 -5.49
C GLY A 51 5.38 14.57 -5.31
N THR A 52 4.80 13.74 -6.17
CA THR A 52 3.36 13.42 -6.12
C THR A 52 2.91 12.98 -4.73
N GLN A 53 3.62 12.03 -4.11
CA GLN A 53 3.25 11.50 -2.80
C GLN A 53 3.45 12.52 -1.66
N GLY A 54 4.56 13.27 -1.68
CA GLY A 54 4.78 14.32 -0.68
C GLY A 54 3.73 15.43 -0.75
N ARG A 55 3.26 15.80 -1.95
CA ARG A 55 2.15 16.74 -2.13
C ARG A 55 0.84 16.15 -1.60
N LEU A 56 0.57 14.90 -1.86
CA LEU A 56 -0.62 14.22 -1.35
C LEU A 56 -0.62 14.19 0.19
N LEU A 57 0.52 13.92 0.83
CA LEU A 57 0.65 14.02 2.28
C LEU A 57 0.28 15.42 2.77
N LEU A 58 0.86 16.46 2.19
CA LEU A 58 0.60 17.85 2.59
C LEU A 58 -0.86 18.27 2.43
N ASP A 59 -1.52 17.83 1.36
CA ASP A 59 -2.92 18.15 1.08
C ASP A 59 -3.89 17.49 2.07
N ASN A 60 -3.41 16.51 2.81
CA ASN A 60 -4.22 15.72 3.74
C ASN A 60 -3.86 15.96 5.22
N ILE A 61 -3.00 16.91 5.51
CA ILE A 61 -2.68 17.32 6.88
C ILE A 61 -3.81 18.19 7.44
N ASP A 62 -4.36 17.78 8.57
CA ASP A 62 -5.20 18.64 9.40
C ASP A 62 -4.28 19.59 10.21
N PRO A 63 -4.38 20.94 10.03
CA PRO A 63 -3.53 21.89 10.73
C PRO A 63 -3.72 21.88 12.25
N ASP A 64 -4.83 21.40 12.76
CA ASP A 64 -5.06 21.21 14.20
C ASP A 64 -4.26 20.03 14.77
N LEU A 65 -3.82 19.11 13.93
CA LEU A 65 -3.06 17.91 14.31
C LEU A 65 -1.57 18.02 13.98
N MET A 66 -1.22 18.66 12.86
CA MET A 66 0.17 18.80 12.41
C MET A 66 0.40 20.11 11.69
N THR A 67 1.57 20.72 11.91
CA THR A 67 2.03 21.91 11.18
C THR A 67 3.35 21.62 10.49
N ILE A 68 3.48 22.04 9.22
CA ILE A 68 4.70 21.88 8.44
C ILE A 68 5.55 23.15 8.54
N ALA A 69 6.70 23.00 9.19
CA ALA A 69 7.64 24.08 9.41
C ALA A 69 8.60 24.30 8.24
N ALA A 70 8.95 23.24 7.54
CA ALA A 70 9.88 23.28 6.42
C ALA A 70 9.60 22.11 5.46
N ILE A 71 10.03 22.30 4.21
CA ILE A 71 10.05 21.27 3.17
C ILE A 71 11.45 21.14 2.58
N CYS A 72 11.75 19.94 2.09
CA CYS A 72 12.99 19.68 1.38
C CYS A 72 12.73 18.93 0.08
N ASP A 73 13.29 19.42 -1.01
CA ASP A 73 13.33 18.70 -2.29
C ASP A 73 14.62 19.07 -3.03
N ILE A 74 15.26 18.08 -3.63
CA ILE A 74 16.50 18.29 -4.39
C ILE A 74 16.28 19.11 -5.66
N ARG A 75 15.05 19.14 -6.21
CA ARG A 75 14.70 19.86 -7.43
C ARG A 75 14.43 21.33 -7.14
N PRO A 76 15.17 22.25 -7.80
CA PRO A 76 14.97 23.69 -7.59
C PRO A 76 13.58 24.19 -8.00
N SER A 77 12.90 23.52 -8.95
CA SER A 77 11.54 23.86 -9.39
C SER A 77 10.53 23.84 -8.25
N THR A 78 10.74 22.99 -7.25
CA THR A 78 9.89 22.92 -6.04
C THR A 78 9.87 24.22 -5.25
N ARG A 79 11.00 24.95 -5.20
CA ARG A 79 11.10 26.22 -4.50
C ARG A 79 10.18 27.30 -5.08
N SER A 80 9.98 27.27 -6.39
CA SER A 80 9.18 28.25 -7.13
C SER A 80 7.68 27.90 -7.18
N ASP A 81 7.29 26.76 -6.59
CA ASP A 81 5.89 26.32 -6.55
C ASP A 81 5.08 27.20 -5.59
N PRO A 82 4.00 27.86 -6.05
CA PRO A 82 3.16 28.72 -5.22
C PRO A 82 2.61 28.01 -3.96
N LYS A 83 2.42 26.69 -4.02
CA LYS A 83 1.97 25.87 -2.90
C LYS A 83 2.92 25.96 -1.70
N PHE A 84 4.20 26.17 -1.94
CA PHE A 84 5.24 26.20 -0.92
C PHE A 84 5.77 27.62 -0.60
N ALA A 85 5.14 28.66 -1.15
CA ALA A 85 5.62 30.06 -1.04
C ALA A 85 5.81 30.53 0.41
N ASN A 86 5.02 30.03 1.34
CA ASN A 86 5.05 30.43 2.76
C ASN A 86 5.74 29.38 3.67
N VAL A 87 6.39 28.37 3.11
CA VAL A 87 7.06 27.30 3.86
C VAL A 87 8.57 27.42 3.62
N LYS A 88 9.37 27.27 4.69
CA LYS A 88 10.83 27.32 4.55
C LYS A 88 11.29 26.16 3.68
N TRP A 89 12.08 26.44 2.64
CA TRP A 89 12.57 25.45 1.68
C TRP A 89 14.04 25.13 1.88
N HIS A 90 14.39 23.87 1.80
CA HIS A 90 15.75 23.35 1.79
C HIS A 90 15.98 22.46 0.58
N GLN A 91 17.17 22.49 0.02
CA GLN A 91 17.56 21.55 -1.05
C GLN A 91 18.19 20.28 -0.48
N ASP A 92 18.89 20.38 0.65
CA ASP A 92 19.52 19.25 1.33
C ASP A 92 18.82 18.97 2.66
N TRP A 93 18.28 17.77 2.79
CA TRP A 93 17.58 17.34 3.99
C TRP A 93 18.50 17.26 5.24
N ARG A 94 19.82 17.10 5.07
CA ARG A 94 20.77 17.08 6.17
C ARG A 94 20.85 18.43 6.85
N ARG A 95 20.92 19.50 6.03
CA ARG A 95 20.87 20.87 6.55
C ARG A 95 19.51 21.18 7.20
N MET A 96 18.43 20.71 6.59
CA MET A 96 17.10 20.87 7.21
C MET A 96 17.03 20.18 8.57
N LEU A 97 17.58 18.96 8.70
CA LEU A 97 17.59 18.21 9.96
C LEU A 97 18.36 18.93 11.07
N GLU A 98 19.44 19.63 10.73
CA GLU A 98 20.27 20.41 11.67
C GLU A 98 19.62 21.77 12.04
N GLU A 99 19.02 22.46 11.06
CA GLU A 99 18.51 23.82 11.22
C GLU A 99 17.10 23.87 11.80
N GLU A 100 16.26 22.85 11.52
CA GLU A 100 14.83 22.90 11.87
C GLU A 100 14.51 22.26 13.21
N ARG A 101 13.83 23.02 14.07
CA ARG A 101 13.33 22.52 15.35
C ARG A 101 11.95 21.89 15.14
N VAL A 102 11.93 20.64 14.66
CA VAL A 102 10.73 19.86 14.45
C VAL A 102 10.73 18.59 15.30
N GLU A 103 9.55 18.03 15.54
CA GLU A 103 9.36 16.82 16.32
C GLU A 103 9.32 15.57 15.42
N ALA A 104 8.82 15.75 14.19
CA ALA A 104 8.61 14.65 13.24
C ALA A 104 9.09 15.00 11.84
N MET A 105 9.43 13.96 11.08
CA MET A 105 9.78 14.02 9.66
C MET A 105 8.82 13.15 8.86
N LEU A 106 8.24 13.71 7.81
CA LEU A 106 7.51 13.00 6.78
C LEU A 106 8.45 12.73 5.61
N ILE A 107 8.51 11.50 5.10
CA ILE A 107 9.40 11.11 4.02
C ILE A 107 8.58 10.58 2.85
N GLY A 108 8.59 11.30 1.73
CA GLY A 108 7.92 10.96 0.46
C GLY A 108 8.89 11.00 -0.73
N THR A 109 10.12 10.54 -0.53
CA THR A 109 11.21 10.52 -1.52
C THR A 109 11.20 9.21 -2.33
N PRO A 110 12.07 9.06 -3.37
CA PRO A 110 12.29 7.76 -3.99
C PRO A 110 12.79 6.69 -3.01
N LEU A 111 12.32 5.46 -3.20
CA LEU A 111 12.51 4.33 -2.29
C LEU A 111 13.97 4.09 -1.88
N CYS A 112 14.91 4.23 -2.81
CA CYS A 112 16.35 4.02 -2.56
C CYS A 112 16.93 4.93 -1.46
N THR A 113 16.24 6.02 -1.11
CA THR A 113 16.70 6.99 -0.11
C THR A 113 16.08 6.81 1.27
N HIS A 114 14.98 6.03 1.38
CA HIS A 114 14.19 5.89 2.61
C HIS A 114 15.05 5.49 3.81
N ALA A 115 15.87 4.42 3.66
CA ALA A 115 16.64 3.87 4.77
C ALA A 115 17.66 4.84 5.34
N ASP A 116 18.37 5.60 4.50
CA ASP A 116 19.37 6.56 4.99
C ASP A 116 18.69 7.77 5.67
N ILE A 117 17.69 8.34 5.02
CA ILE A 117 16.96 9.51 5.54
C ILE A 117 16.26 9.15 6.86
N ALA A 118 15.44 8.10 6.86
CA ALA A 118 14.67 7.71 8.04
C ALA A 118 15.56 7.37 9.24
N SER A 119 16.63 6.58 9.02
CA SER A 119 17.53 6.20 10.09
C SER A 119 18.23 7.41 10.73
N ARG A 120 18.69 8.38 9.92
CA ARG A 120 19.32 9.59 10.44
C ARG A 120 18.34 10.52 11.15
N CYS A 121 17.11 10.63 10.66
CA CYS A 121 16.05 11.39 11.34
C CYS A 121 15.74 10.78 12.72
N LEU A 122 15.60 9.46 12.81
CA LEU A 122 15.39 8.74 14.06
C LEU A 122 16.57 8.96 15.04
N GLN A 123 17.81 8.80 14.57
CA GLN A 123 19.02 9.03 15.37
C GLN A 123 19.15 10.46 15.87
N ALA A 124 18.63 11.44 15.11
CA ALA A 124 18.53 12.84 15.52
C ALA A 124 17.35 13.10 16.47
N GLY A 125 16.67 12.05 16.95
CA GLY A 125 15.59 12.15 17.92
C GLY A 125 14.25 12.57 17.33
N LYS A 126 14.04 12.47 16.01
CA LYS A 126 12.77 12.81 15.35
C LYS A 126 11.89 11.56 15.23
N HIS A 127 10.58 11.71 15.36
CA HIS A 127 9.61 10.71 14.92
C HIS A 127 9.56 10.70 13.41
N VAL A 128 9.34 9.54 12.79
CA VAL A 128 9.36 9.40 11.34
C VAL A 128 8.08 8.74 10.84
N PHE A 129 7.44 9.40 9.89
CA PHE A 129 6.48 8.81 8.97
C PHE A 129 7.18 8.65 7.62
N CYS A 130 7.29 7.43 7.12
CA CYS A 130 7.93 7.15 5.84
C CYS A 130 6.93 6.45 4.92
N GLU A 131 6.82 6.90 3.69
CA GLU A 131 6.00 6.25 2.67
C GLU A 131 6.44 4.81 2.39
N THR A 132 5.51 4.02 1.89
CA THR A 132 5.75 2.63 1.48
C THR A 132 6.50 2.60 0.12
N ALA A 133 7.31 1.57 -0.16
CA ALA A 133 7.75 0.50 0.72
C ALA A 133 8.76 1.01 1.77
N MET A 134 9.05 0.17 2.80
CA MET A 134 9.91 0.59 3.92
C MET A 134 11.31 1.01 3.46
N ALA A 135 11.98 0.19 2.64
CA ALA A 135 13.30 0.46 2.06
C ALA A 135 13.46 -0.29 0.73
N ILE A 136 14.59 -0.10 0.06
CA ILE A 136 14.88 -0.79 -1.21
C ILE A 136 15.36 -2.24 -1.02
N ASP A 137 15.85 -2.58 0.15
CA ASP A 137 16.37 -3.92 0.49
C ASP A 137 16.16 -4.26 1.97
N VAL A 138 16.47 -5.52 2.31
CA VAL A 138 16.31 -6.07 3.67
C VAL A 138 17.22 -5.37 4.68
N ASP A 139 18.43 -5.00 4.28
CA ASP A 139 19.40 -4.37 5.19
C ASP A 139 18.99 -2.92 5.50
N GLY A 140 18.45 -2.20 4.52
CA GLY A 140 17.81 -0.91 4.73
C GLY A 140 16.65 -0.97 5.71
N CYS A 141 15.77 -1.97 5.57
CA CYS A 141 14.68 -2.18 6.53
C CYS A 141 15.20 -2.43 7.95
N ARG A 142 16.19 -3.31 8.11
CA ARG A 142 16.83 -3.58 9.41
C ARG A 142 17.46 -2.33 10.02
N LYS A 143 18.17 -1.54 9.20
CA LYS A 143 18.77 -0.26 9.62
C LYS A 143 17.72 0.71 10.18
N MET A 144 16.57 0.82 9.52
CA MET A 144 15.46 1.67 9.99
C MET A 144 14.87 1.16 11.31
N MET A 145 14.61 -0.15 11.44
CA MET A 145 14.10 -0.76 12.67
C MET A 145 15.05 -0.54 13.84
N GLN A 146 16.34 -0.81 13.65
CA GLN A 146 17.38 -0.61 14.68
C GLN A 146 17.48 0.85 15.11
N ALA A 147 17.39 1.80 14.16
CA ALA A 147 17.40 3.22 14.47
C ALA A 147 16.17 3.63 15.30
N ALA A 148 14.98 3.12 14.98
CA ALA A 148 13.76 3.36 15.76
C ALA A 148 13.87 2.78 17.17
N GLU A 149 14.34 1.55 17.30
CA GLU A 149 14.54 0.90 18.59
C GLU A 149 15.54 1.64 19.48
N THR A 150 16.69 2.02 18.91
CA THR A 150 17.78 2.69 19.65
C THR A 150 17.37 4.11 20.08
N SER A 151 16.74 4.87 19.19
CA SER A 151 16.32 6.25 19.46
C SER A 151 15.08 6.36 20.34
N LYS A 152 14.32 5.28 20.49
CA LYS A 152 12.99 5.27 21.13
C LYS A 152 12.01 6.24 20.45
N ARG A 153 12.19 6.48 19.14
CA ARG A 153 11.30 7.31 18.34
C ARG A 153 10.38 6.43 17.50
N LEU A 154 9.21 6.96 17.21
CA LEU A 154 8.24 6.26 16.38
C LEU A 154 8.73 6.22 14.92
N LEU A 155 8.59 5.06 14.31
CA LEU A 155 8.71 4.84 12.88
C LEU A 155 7.40 4.24 12.40
N GLN A 156 6.67 4.97 11.55
CA GLN A 156 5.48 4.48 10.86
C GLN A 156 5.77 4.38 9.38
N ILE A 157 5.36 3.27 8.76
CA ILE A 157 5.39 3.10 7.31
C ILE A 157 3.98 3.25 6.77
N GLY A 158 3.82 4.01 5.68
CA GLY A 158 2.54 4.43 5.12
C GLY A 158 1.77 3.29 4.46
N TYR A 159 0.99 2.52 5.22
CA TYR A 159 0.06 1.53 4.71
C TYR A 159 -1.39 1.96 5.00
N GLN A 160 -1.98 2.74 4.09
CA GLN A 160 -3.32 3.33 4.23
C GLN A 160 -4.43 2.30 4.51
N GLY A 161 -4.28 1.06 4.02
CA GLY A 161 -5.25 -0.01 4.23
C GLY A 161 -5.61 -0.24 5.70
N PHE A 162 -4.69 0.01 6.64
CA PHE A 162 -4.98 -0.05 8.08
C PHE A 162 -5.92 1.05 8.58
N TYR A 163 -6.20 2.04 7.77
CA TYR A 163 -7.02 3.21 8.13
C TYR A 163 -8.30 3.29 7.31
N GLU A 164 -8.52 2.32 6.40
CA GLU A 164 -9.76 2.15 5.65
C GLU A 164 -10.87 1.56 6.55
N PRO A 165 -12.01 2.26 6.74
CA PRO A 165 -13.05 1.80 7.65
C PRO A 165 -13.66 0.46 7.29
N HIS A 166 -13.87 0.21 5.99
CA HIS A 166 -14.46 -1.05 5.53
C HIS A 166 -13.49 -2.24 5.69
N TYR A 167 -12.16 -2.03 5.62
CA TYR A 167 -11.17 -3.06 5.93
C TYR A 167 -11.22 -3.43 7.42
N TRP A 168 -11.33 -2.42 8.31
CA TRP A 168 -11.48 -2.68 9.75
C TRP A 168 -12.78 -3.39 10.09
N ALA A 169 -13.89 -3.00 9.45
CA ALA A 169 -15.17 -3.67 9.62
C ALA A 169 -15.09 -5.13 9.16
N ALA A 170 -14.50 -5.38 7.99
CA ALA A 170 -14.27 -6.72 7.46
C ALA A 170 -13.38 -7.56 8.40
N TYR A 171 -12.25 -7.00 8.85
CA TYR A 171 -11.34 -7.69 9.76
C TYR A 171 -12.03 -8.05 11.08
N ARG A 172 -12.58 -7.05 11.79
CA ARG A 172 -13.15 -7.24 13.13
C ARG A 172 -14.42 -8.10 13.13
N ASP A 173 -15.30 -7.89 12.16
CA ASP A 173 -16.66 -8.44 12.21
C ASP A 173 -16.83 -9.68 11.35
N ILE A 174 -15.92 -9.95 10.44
CA ILE A 174 -15.97 -11.13 9.57
C ILE A 174 -14.79 -12.07 9.87
N VAL A 175 -13.56 -11.59 9.76
CA VAL A 175 -12.37 -12.43 9.94
C VAL A 175 -12.23 -12.87 11.40
N MET A 176 -12.19 -11.93 12.35
CA MET A 176 -11.99 -12.22 13.77
C MET A 176 -13.13 -13.00 14.40
N LYS A 177 -14.35 -12.90 13.87
CA LYS A 177 -15.50 -13.72 14.32
C LYS A 177 -15.60 -15.08 13.60
N GLY A 178 -14.63 -15.39 12.74
CA GLY A 178 -14.59 -16.64 12.01
C GLY A 178 -15.79 -16.87 11.07
N VAL A 179 -16.41 -15.81 10.55
CA VAL A 179 -17.57 -15.92 9.66
C VAL A 179 -17.25 -16.72 8.40
N LEU A 180 -16.01 -16.55 7.88
CA LEU A 180 -15.55 -17.28 6.69
C LEU A 180 -15.21 -18.75 6.94
N GLY A 181 -15.17 -19.20 8.21
CA GLY A 181 -14.57 -20.48 8.56
C GLY A 181 -13.06 -20.42 8.40
N ASP A 182 -12.45 -21.54 7.99
CA ASP A 182 -11.02 -21.62 7.72
C ASP A 182 -10.74 -21.02 6.34
N VAL A 183 -10.05 -19.87 6.31
CA VAL A 183 -9.58 -19.28 5.05
C VAL A 183 -8.40 -20.11 4.54
N TYR A 184 -8.55 -20.74 3.39
CA TYR A 184 -7.54 -21.61 2.80
C TYR A 184 -6.83 -21.01 1.59
N THR A 185 -7.49 -20.08 0.86
CA THR A 185 -6.85 -19.38 -0.25
C THR A 185 -7.27 -17.93 -0.31
N VAL A 186 -6.39 -17.08 -0.86
CA VAL A 186 -6.61 -15.66 -1.09
C VAL A 186 -6.20 -15.33 -2.52
N GLU A 187 -6.98 -14.48 -3.19
CA GLU A 187 -6.66 -13.97 -4.52
C GLU A 187 -6.60 -12.45 -4.47
N GLY A 188 -5.50 -11.87 -4.94
CA GLY A 188 -5.30 -10.42 -5.01
C GLY A 188 -5.02 -9.98 -6.44
N ALA A 189 -5.58 -8.86 -6.83
CA ALA A 189 -5.33 -8.22 -8.12
C ALA A 189 -5.04 -6.73 -7.92
N TRP A 190 -4.10 -6.22 -8.70
CA TRP A 190 -3.86 -4.80 -8.92
C TRP A 190 -3.60 -4.59 -10.40
N HIS A 191 -4.65 -4.21 -11.12
CA HIS A 191 -4.62 -4.03 -12.56
C HIS A 191 -4.90 -2.58 -12.91
N VAL A 192 -4.00 -1.97 -13.66
CA VAL A 192 -4.11 -0.57 -14.08
C VAL A 192 -3.70 -0.41 -15.55
N ALA A 193 -4.29 0.54 -16.22
CA ALA A 193 -3.90 0.92 -17.58
C ALA A 193 -3.01 2.18 -17.51
N SER A 194 -1.80 2.03 -16.97
CA SER A 194 -0.87 3.15 -16.80
C SER A 194 0.58 2.70 -16.95
N SER A 195 1.36 3.41 -17.76
CA SER A 195 2.79 3.14 -17.89
C SER A 195 3.59 3.43 -16.61
N GLY A 196 3.01 4.15 -15.66
CA GLY A 196 3.73 4.65 -14.48
C GLY A 196 4.78 5.72 -14.79
N ARG A 197 4.88 6.16 -16.07
CA ARG A 197 5.83 7.19 -16.52
C ARG A 197 5.28 8.57 -16.21
N ALA A 198 6.05 9.39 -15.53
CA ALA A 198 5.75 10.80 -15.31
C ALA A 198 5.91 11.59 -16.61
N ASN A 199 5.02 12.55 -16.84
CA ASN A 199 5.19 13.51 -17.91
C ASN A 199 6.42 14.38 -17.61
N SER A 200 7.14 14.76 -18.69
CA SER A 200 8.32 15.63 -18.60
C SER A 200 7.95 16.94 -17.86
N THR A 201 8.66 17.22 -16.78
CA THR A 201 8.63 18.52 -16.13
C THR A 201 9.94 19.23 -16.40
N SER A 202 9.88 20.51 -16.73
CA SER A 202 11.07 21.34 -16.84
C SER A 202 11.62 21.62 -15.45
N ASP A 203 12.79 21.07 -15.11
CA ASP A 203 13.58 21.55 -14.00
C ASP A 203 14.57 22.65 -14.47
N ALA A 204 15.13 23.37 -13.52
CA ALA A 204 16.06 24.46 -13.81
C ALA A 204 17.22 23.95 -14.69
N GLU A 205 17.60 24.72 -15.69
CA GLU A 205 18.67 24.39 -16.66
C GLU A 205 20.00 23.95 -16.01
N ASN A 206 20.24 24.37 -14.77
CA ASN A 206 21.45 24.07 -14.01
C ASN A 206 21.28 22.94 -12.97
N PHE A 207 20.16 22.22 -12.96
CA PHE A 207 19.97 21.10 -12.04
C PHE A 207 20.75 19.88 -12.52
N GLN A 208 21.62 19.35 -11.66
CA GLN A 208 22.43 18.15 -11.94
C GLN A 208 21.97 16.97 -11.08
N PRO A 209 21.15 16.07 -11.60
CA PRO A 209 20.66 14.88 -10.88
C PRO A 209 21.75 13.98 -10.37
N SER A 210 22.89 13.91 -11.09
CA SER A 210 24.06 13.10 -10.72
C SER A 210 24.66 13.46 -9.35
N SER A 211 24.58 14.73 -8.95
CA SER A 211 25.02 15.18 -7.62
C SER A 211 24.18 14.59 -6.49
N TRP A 212 23.02 14.02 -6.82
CA TRP A 212 22.04 13.42 -5.90
C TRP A 212 21.89 11.91 -6.09
N GLY A 213 22.78 11.30 -6.89
CA GLY A 213 22.79 9.86 -7.12
C GLY A 213 21.87 9.35 -8.23
N TYR A 214 21.30 10.25 -9.07
CA TYR A 214 20.48 9.88 -10.23
C TYR A 214 21.25 10.09 -11.52
N ALA A 215 21.22 9.14 -12.45
CA ALA A 215 21.97 9.25 -13.69
C ALA A 215 21.45 10.35 -14.63
N SER A 216 20.17 10.67 -14.56
CA SER A 216 19.52 11.72 -15.35
C SER A 216 18.27 12.28 -14.64
N LEU A 217 17.76 13.41 -15.15
CA LEU A 217 16.47 13.95 -14.70
C LEU A 217 15.33 12.96 -15.05
N GLU A 218 15.41 12.31 -16.19
CA GLU A 218 14.45 11.30 -16.62
C GLU A 218 14.37 10.17 -15.59
N GLU A 219 15.51 9.63 -15.14
CA GLU A 219 15.52 8.57 -14.15
C GLU A 219 15.09 9.03 -12.73
N LEU A 220 15.37 10.27 -12.37
CA LEU A 220 14.84 10.85 -11.14
C LEU A 220 13.31 10.95 -11.16
N LEU A 221 12.74 11.43 -12.26
CA LEU A 221 11.28 11.60 -12.39
C LEU A 221 10.57 10.25 -12.53
N ASN A 222 11.21 9.29 -13.17
CA ASN A 222 10.69 7.95 -13.44
C ASN A 222 11.37 6.85 -12.62
N TRP A 223 11.85 7.17 -11.43
CA TRP A 223 12.66 6.27 -10.60
C TRP A 223 12.00 4.90 -10.35
N ARG A 224 10.67 4.84 -10.37
CA ARG A 224 9.90 3.60 -10.22
C ARG A 224 10.11 2.61 -11.37
N LEU A 225 10.56 3.07 -12.52
CA LEU A 225 10.82 2.25 -13.69
C LEU A 225 12.22 1.61 -13.69
N TYR A 226 13.07 1.97 -12.71
CA TYR A 226 14.46 1.50 -12.62
C TYR A 226 14.71 0.80 -11.30
N ARG A 227 15.09 -0.49 -11.37
CA ARG A 227 15.32 -1.36 -10.21
C ARG A 227 16.28 -0.77 -9.19
N ARG A 228 17.31 -0.09 -9.65
CA ARG A 228 18.30 0.55 -8.74
C ARG A 228 17.70 1.60 -7.80
N TYR A 229 16.49 2.10 -8.07
CA TYR A 229 15.81 3.10 -7.26
C TYR A 229 14.52 2.58 -6.60
N SER A 230 13.90 1.51 -7.16
CA SER A 230 12.57 1.04 -6.76
C SER A 230 12.52 -0.44 -6.34
N ASN A 231 13.51 -1.25 -6.71
CA ASN A 231 13.55 -2.70 -6.60
C ASN A 231 12.66 -3.45 -7.62
N GLY A 232 11.37 -3.15 -7.72
CA GLY A 232 10.49 -3.81 -8.69
C GLY A 232 9.01 -3.49 -8.51
N LEU A 233 8.18 -4.06 -9.40
CA LEU A 233 6.74 -3.80 -9.42
C LEU A 233 6.03 -4.32 -8.16
N MET A 234 6.44 -5.48 -7.64
CA MET A 234 5.83 -6.02 -6.42
C MET A 234 6.11 -5.13 -5.21
N THR A 235 7.35 -4.60 -5.11
CA THR A 235 7.74 -3.68 -4.05
C THR A 235 6.96 -2.38 -4.10
N GLU A 236 6.78 -1.80 -5.30
CA GLU A 236 6.12 -0.50 -5.48
C GLU A 236 4.59 -0.56 -5.43
N ALA A 237 3.99 -1.61 -5.99
CA ALA A 237 2.53 -1.70 -6.13
C ALA A 237 1.90 -2.83 -5.30
N GLY A 238 2.59 -3.96 -5.17
CA GLY A 238 2.05 -5.14 -4.50
C GLY A 238 2.08 -5.09 -2.98
N GLY A 239 2.87 -4.19 -2.40
CA GLY A 239 3.06 -4.10 -0.95
C GLY A 239 1.74 -3.89 -0.17
N ALA A 240 0.82 -3.09 -0.70
CA ALA A 240 -0.49 -2.87 -0.08
C ALA A 240 -1.33 -4.15 -0.01
N LEU A 241 -1.33 -4.98 -1.08
CA LEU A 241 -2.02 -6.28 -1.10
C LEU A 241 -1.39 -7.26 -0.12
N VAL A 242 -0.06 -7.39 -0.11
CA VAL A 242 0.66 -8.25 0.84
C VAL A 242 0.38 -7.81 2.28
N SER A 243 0.38 -6.50 2.55
CA SER A 243 0.07 -5.95 3.86
C SER A 243 -1.33 -6.35 4.34
N LEU A 244 -2.34 -6.19 3.47
CA LEU A 244 -3.72 -6.57 3.79
C LEU A 244 -3.86 -8.08 4.02
N ILE A 245 -3.25 -8.90 3.16
CA ILE A 245 -3.30 -10.37 3.28
C ILE A 245 -2.60 -10.83 4.57
N ASN A 246 -1.41 -10.31 4.87
CA ASN A 246 -0.68 -10.63 6.11
C ASN A 246 -1.49 -10.26 7.35
N TRP A 247 -2.12 -9.08 7.33
CA TRP A 247 -2.98 -8.63 8.43
C TRP A 247 -4.19 -9.56 8.63
N PHE A 248 -4.94 -9.86 7.56
CA PHE A 248 -6.16 -10.66 7.64
C PHE A 248 -5.88 -12.13 7.97
N LEU A 249 -4.76 -12.69 7.49
CA LEU A 249 -4.32 -14.04 7.84
C LEU A 249 -3.58 -14.10 9.18
N ASN A 250 -3.25 -12.95 9.77
CA ASN A 250 -2.39 -12.84 10.94
C ASN A 250 -1.10 -13.69 10.80
N ALA A 251 -0.46 -13.60 9.65
CA ALA A 251 0.73 -14.38 9.32
C ALA A 251 1.51 -13.73 8.17
N ALA A 252 2.81 -14.04 8.09
CA ALA A 252 3.64 -13.75 6.93
C ALA A 252 3.85 -15.02 6.09
N PRO A 253 4.08 -14.92 4.76
CA PRO A 253 4.34 -16.07 3.92
C PRO A 253 5.71 -16.69 4.24
N VAL A 254 5.79 -18.01 4.08
CA VAL A 254 6.99 -18.82 4.31
C VAL A 254 7.73 -19.18 3.02
N ALA A 255 7.05 -19.11 1.87
CA ALA A 255 7.64 -19.33 0.56
C ALA A 255 6.93 -18.50 -0.52
N VAL A 256 7.66 -18.21 -1.59
CA VAL A 256 7.15 -17.47 -2.76
C VAL A 256 7.54 -18.19 -4.06
N ALA A 257 6.64 -18.12 -5.04
CA ALA A 257 6.94 -18.43 -6.43
C ALA A 257 6.35 -17.33 -7.30
N ALA A 258 7.14 -16.81 -8.25
CA ALA A 258 6.70 -15.70 -9.07
C ALA A 258 7.17 -15.83 -10.52
N THR A 259 6.43 -15.20 -11.41
CA THR A 259 6.79 -14.98 -12.82
C THR A 259 6.32 -13.59 -13.23
N GLY A 260 6.97 -13.01 -14.21
CA GLY A 260 6.67 -11.68 -14.72
C GLY A 260 7.69 -11.24 -15.74
N GLY A 261 7.59 -10.01 -16.18
CA GLY A 261 8.54 -9.46 -17.15
C GLY A 261 8.09 -8.14 -17.74
N ILE A 262 8.78 -7.69 -18.77
CA ILE A 262 8.47 -6.50 -19.55
C ILE A 262 7.88 -6.98 -20.88
N PHE A 263 6.59 -6.77 -21.08
CA PHE A 263 5.88 -7.19 -22.29
C PHE A 263 5.36 -6.00 -23.08
N SER A 264 4.63 -5.11 -22.43
CA SER A 264 3.89 -4.04 -23.10
C SER A 264 4.73 -2.80 -23.35
N TYR A 265 5.55 -2.39 -22.38
CA TYR A 265 6.27 -1.12 -22.45
C TYR A 265 7.70 -1.30 -22.99
N LYS A 266 8.02 -0.52 -24.04
CA LYS A 266 9.35 -0.49 -24.69
C LYS A 266 10.03 0.87 -24.46
N ASP A 267 10.01 1.35 -23.22
CA ASP A 267 10.38 2.69 -22.82
C ASP A 267 11.70 2.78 -22.05
N GLY A 268 12.49 1.70 -22.08
CA GLY A 268 13.80 1.66 -21.44
C GLY A 268 13.79 1.30 -19.95
N ARG A 269 12.62 0.92 -19.40
CA ARG A 269 12.53 0.41 -18.03
C ARG A 269 13.26 -0.93 -17.88
N ASP A 270 13.72 -1.22 -16.66
CA ASP A 270 14.23 -2.53 -16.26
C ASP A 270 13.35 -3.20 -15.18
N VAL A 271 12.25 -2.56 -14.79
CA VAL A 271 11.21 -3.08 -13.90
C VAL A 271 10.12 -3.77 -14.72
N ALA A 272 9.66 -4.94 -14.24
CA ALA A 272 8.56 -5.67 -14.85
C ALA A 272 7.29 -4.82 -14.97
N ASP A 273 6.52 -4.99 -16.04
CA ASP A 273 5.21 -4.36 -16.22
C ASP A 273 4.04 -5.29 -15.86
N HIS A 274 4.33 -6.55 -15.55
CA HIS A 274 3.40 -7.51 -14.98
C HIS A 274 4.12 -8.50 -14.08
N VAL A 275 3.46 -8.93 -13.01
CA VAL A 275 3.93 -9.92 -12.04
C VAL A 275 2.77 -10.82 -11.64
N PHE A 276 3.01 -12.14 -11.66
CA PHE A 276 2.12 -13.14 -11.10
C PHE A 276 2.88 -13.90 -10.02
N THR A 277 2.32 -13.99 -8.82
CA THR A 277 2.98 -14.64 -7.70
C THR A 277 2.05 -15.53 -6.91
N THR A 278 2.61 -16.60 -6.34
CA THR A 278 1.99 -17.47 -5.35
C THR A 278 2.79 -17.38 -4.06
N LEU A 279 2.11 -17.02 -2.98
CA LEU A 279 2.65 -16.92 -1.62
C LEU A 279 2.12 -18.09 -0.79
N GLN A 280 3.00 -18.86 -0.18
CA GLN A 280 2.62 -19.94 0.73
C GLN A 280 2.66 -19.44 2.17
N TYR A 281 1.55 -19.58 2.87
CA TYR A 281 1.40 -19.22 4.28
C TYR A 281 1.43 -20.47 5.17
N PRO A 282 1.65 -20.30 6.50
CA PRO A 282 1.54 -21.40 7.45
C PRO A 282 0.18 -22.11 7.36
N HIS A 283 0.16 -23.39 7.75
CA HIS A 283 -1.02 -24.26 7.75
C HIS A 283 -1.60 -24.56 6.36
N GLY A 284 -0.77 -24.52 5.31
CA GLY A 284 -1.16 -24.85 3.95
C GLY A 284 -2.00 -23.79 3.24
N ARG A 285 -2.16 -22.61 3.82
CA ARG A 285 -2.87 -21.49 3.17
C ARG A 285 -2.03 -20.92 2.03
N THR A 286 -2.70 -20.47 0.97
CA THR A 286 -2.05 -19.94 -0.23
C THR A 286 -2.67 -18.62 -0.62
N ALA A 287 -1.86 -17.66 -1.07
CA ALA A 287 -2.34 -16.47 -1.75
C ALA A 287 -1.73 -16.37 -3.15
N THR A 288 -2.55 -15.96 -4.11
CA THR A 288 -2.11 -15.60 -5.46
C THR A 288 -2.32 -14.11 -5.68
N ILE A 289 -1.33 -13.44 -6.28
CA ILE A 289 -1.42 -12.01 -6.59
C ILE A 289 -1.02 -11.79 -8.04
N SER A 290 -1.82 -11.01 -8.75
CA SER A 290 -1.52 -10.52 -10.09
C SER A 290 -1.39 -8.99 -10.09
N LEU A 291 -0.28 -8.49 -10.64
CA LEU A 291 -0.05 -7.07 -10.87
C LEU A 291 0.10 -6.85 -12.36
N ILE A 292 -0.68 -5.95 -12.95
CA ILE A 292 -0.65 -5.65 -14.38
C ILE A 292 -0.73 -4.13 -14.58
N GLN A 293 0.26 -3.55 -15.25
CA GLN A 293 0.28 -2.11 -15.56
C GLN A 293 -0.31 -1.76 -16.92
N SER A 294 -0.51 -2.72 -17.81
CA SER A 294 -0.93 -2.49 -19.19
C SER A 294 -2.43 -2.68 -19.44
N ASN A 295 -3.17 -3.15 -18.44
CA ASN A 295 -4.60 -3.44 -18.56
C ASN A 295 -5.29 -3.21 -17.22
N GLY A 296 -6.31 -2.36 -17.19
CA GLY A 296 -7.07 -2.03 -15.98
C GLY A 296 -8.29 -2.91 -15.73
N PHE A 297 -8.48 -4.00 -16.50
CA PHE A 297 -9.62 -4.88 -16.30
C PHE A 297 -9.59 -5.53 -14.91
N GLU A 298 -10.74 -5.58 -14.23
CA GLU A 298 -10.93 -6.02 -12.84
C GLU A 298 -10.39 -5.05 -11.77
N GLY A 299 -9.52 -4.10 -12.08
CA GLY A 299 -9.02 -3.11 -11.12
C GLY A 299 -8.25 -3.71 -9.94
N SER A 300 -8.46 -3.15 -8.75
CA SER A 300 -7.82 -3.63 -7.52
C SER A 300 -8.83 -4.26 -6.58
N HIS A 301 -8.56 -5.49 -6.15
CA HIS A 301 -9.36 -6.20 -5.15
C HIS A 301 -8.57 -7.32 -4.47
N VAL A 302 -9.08 -7.74 -3.31
CA VAL A 302 -8.62 -8.96 -2.61
C VAL A 302 -9.82 -9.81 -2.25
N GLN A 303 -9.71 -11.11 -2.45
CA GLN A 303 -10.75 -12.09 -2.21
C GLN A 303 -10.23 -13.18 -1.26
N PHE A 304 -10.91 -13.36 -0.12
CA PHE A 304 -10.59 -14.36 0.89
C PHE A 304 -11.63 -15.50 0.79
N LEU A 305 -11.18 -16.69 0.42
CA LEU A 305 -12.03 -17.86 0.27
C LEU A 305 -11.88 -18.76 1.50
N GLY A 306 -12.97 -18.91 2.22
CA GLY A 306 -13.04 -19.74 3.42
C GLY A 306 -14.04 -20.88 3.27
N THR A 307 -14.01 -21.82 4.21
CA THR A 307 -14.85 -23.02 4.18
C THR A 307 -16.34 -22.75 4.38
N ARG A 308 -16.70 -21.55 4.86
CA ARG A 308 -18.10 -21.14 5.11
C ARG A 308 -18.51 -19.91 4.32
N GLY A 309 -17.59 -19.19 3.72
CA GLY A 309 -17.91 -18.00 2.94
C GLY A 309 -16.71 -17.38 2.27
N THR A 310 -17.01 -16.45 1.36
CA THR A 310 -16.03 -15.67 0.60
C THR A 310 -16.23 -14.19 0.89
N LEU A 311 -15.16 -13.52 1.28
CA LEU A 311 -15.09 -12.07 1.45
C LEU A 311 -14.30 -11.46 0.29
N ILE A 312 -14.90 -10.50 -0.40
CA ILE A 312 -14.23 -9.71 -1.45
C ILE A 312 -14.13 -8.27 -0.98
N ILE A 313 -12.94 -7.70 -1.05
CA ILE A 313 -12.68 -6.30 -0.69
C ILE A 313 -12.10 -5.62 -1.92
N GLY A 314 -12.80 -4.62 -2.42
CA GLY A 314 -12.32 -3.68 -3.44
C GLY A 314 -12.01 -2.31 -2.81
N ASN A 315 -11.67 -1.34 -3.65
CA ASN A 315 -11.33 0.01 -3.18
C ASN A 315 -12.49 0.69 -2.44
N ASP A 316 -13.73 0.53 -2.96
CA ASP A 316 -14.92 1.24 -2.46
C ASP A 316 -15.97 0.31 -1.87
N GLU A 317 -15.77 -1.00 -1.90
CA GLU A 317 -16.78 -1.95 -1.46
C GLU A 317 -16.20 -3.19 -0.80
N ALA A 318 -16.98 -3.79 0.10
CA ALA A 318 -16.74 -5.13 0.60
C ALA A 318 -17.99 -6.00 0.40
N LEU A 319 -17.80 -7.23 -0.05
CA LEU A 319 -18.85 -8.17 -0.39
C LEU A 319 -18.65 -9.47 0.38
N LEU A 320 -19.72 -10.03 0.94
CA LEU A 320 -19.68 -11.30 1.65
C LEU A 320 -20.66 -12.30 1.01
N PHE A 321 -20.17 -13.47 0.69
CA PHE A 321 -20.95 -14.58 0.17
C PHE A 321 -20.83 -15.78 1.11
N ASN A 322 -21.96 -16.46 1.37
CA ASN A 322 -21.96 -17.69 2.16
C ASN A 322 -21.88 -18.90 1.22
N GLU A 323 -21.13 -19.94 1.64
CA GLU A 323 -21.10 -21.20 0.93
C GLU A 323 -22.43 -21.96 1.11
N VAL A 324 -22.80 -22.72 0.08
CA VAL A 324 -24.02 -23.54 0.08
C VAL A 324 -23.88 -24.66 1.12
N GLY A 325 -24.81 -24.71 2.08
CA GLY A 325 -24.80 -25.71 3.18
C GLY A 325 -24.26 -25.17 4.52
N SER A 326 -23.63 -23.98 4.55
CA SER A 326 -23.40 -23.29 5.80
C SER A 326 -24.73 -22.81 6.37
N GLN A 327 -24.99 -23.03 7.67
CA GLN A 327 -26.15 -22.45 8.34
C GLN A 327 -26.21 -20.95 8.02
N PRO A 328 -27.37 -20.40 7.65
CA PRO A 328 -27.48 -18.97 7.38
C PRO A 328 -27.25 -18.20 8.68
N SER A 329 -26.01 -17.83 8.93
CA SER A 329 -25.78 -16.73 9.86
C SER A 329 -26.45 -15.52 9.22
N THR A 330 -27.40 -14.95 9.90
CA THR A 330 -28.16 -13.76 9.48
C THR A 330 -27.17 -12.60 9.36
N VAL A 331 -26.82 -12.23 8.15
CA VAL A 331 -25.75 -11.28 7.90
C VAL A 331 -26.11 -10.30 6.81
N GLY A 332 -25.96 -9.03 7.02
CA GLY A 332 -26.31 -7.90 6.16
C GLY A 332 -25.14 -6.96 5.85
N VAL A 333 -25.33 -6.10 4.94
CA VAL A 333 -24.36 -5.23 4.23
C VAL A 333 -24.42 -3.77 4.69
N VAL A 334 -23.28 -3.07 4.96
CA VAL A 334 -23.20 -1.59 5.03
C VAL A 334 -22.42 -1.04 3.85
N GLU A 335 -23.03 -0.23 3.04
CA GLU A 335 -22.36 0.62 2.08
C GLU A 335 -21.94 1.91 2.79
N LEU A 336 -20.67 2.26 2.76
CA LEU A 336 -20.20 3.56 3.19
C LEU A 336 -20.28 4.51 1.99
N SER A 337 -21.34 5.28 1.91
CA SER A 337 -21.39 6.45 1.04
C SER A 337 -20.57 7.59 1.66
N LYS A 338 -19.98 8.42 0.80
CA LYS A 338 -18.93 9.42 1.05
C LYS A 338 -19.13 10.42 2.19
N SER A 339 -20.22 10.37 2.94
CA SER A 339 -20.46 11.33 4.04
C SER A 339 -21.38 10.87 5.17
N LYS A 340 -22.07 9.76 5.05
CA LYS A 340 -22.90 9.17 6.14
C LYS A 340 -23.24 7.71 5.78
N PRO A 341 -23.42 6.82 6.76
CA PRO A 341 -23.97 5.50 6.49
C PRO A 341 -25.40 5.66 6.02
N VAL A 342 -25.66 5.43 4.75
CA VAL A 342 -27.00 5.48 4.15
C VAL A 342 -27.39 4.06 3.79
N LEU A 343 -28.54 3.65 4.30
CA LEU A 343 -29.22 2.43 3.85
C LEU A 343 -29.87 2.75 2.51
N ASP A 344 -29.16 2.56 1.40
CA ASP A 344 -29.72 2.75 0.07
C ASP A 344 -30.24 1.43 -0.48
N THR A 345 -31.55 1.38 -0.73
CA THR A 345 -32.25 0.24 -1.32
C THR A 345 -32.46 0.41 -2.83
N SER A 346 -32.02 1.49 -3.43
CA SER A 346 -32.21 1.78 -4.85
C SER A 346 -31.00 1.33 -5.70
N ALA A 347 -31.28 0.42 -6.64
CA ALA A 347 -30.35 -0.03 -7.64
C ALA A 347 -30.42 0.90 -8.86
N SER A 348 -29.53 1.87 -8.96
CA SER A 348 -29.14 2.45 -10.25
C SER A 348 -27.84 3.23 -10.10
N ARG A 349 -26.74 2.63 -10.51
CA ARG A 349 -25.51 3.35 -10.83
C ARG A 349 -25.07 2.96 -12.23
N ASN A 350 -24.88 3.96 -13.05
CA ASN A 350 -24.38 3.84 -14.41
C ASN A 350 -23.00 3.18 -14.46
N GLU A 351 -22.80 2.33 -15.47
CA GLU A 351 -21.59 1.56 -15.75
C GLU A 351 -20.47 2.44 -16.33
N GLU A 352 -19.97 3.40 -15.57
CA GLU A 352 -18.74 4.11 -15.92
C GLU A 352 -17.89 4.36 -14.68
N ALA A 353 -17.29 3.30 -14.14
CA ALA A 353 -16.25 3.44 -13.16
C ALA A 353 -14.98 2.79 -13.71
N SER A 354 -14.19 3.58 -14.37
CA SER A 354 -12.84 3.22 -14.78
C SER A 354 -11.92 3.10 -13.57
N SER A 355 -11.13 2.05 -13.58
CA SER A 355 -10.05 1.78 -12.65
C SER A 355 -8.98 2.88 -12.71
N HIS A 356 -8.76 3.59 -11.62
CA HIS A 356 -7.61 4.49 -11.47
C HIS A 356 -6.78 4.12 -10.25
N SER A 357 -5.49 4.02 -10.46
CA SER A 357 -4.51 3.64 -9.43
C SER A 357 -4.04 4.86 -8.65
N VAL A 358 -3.67 4.65 -7.39
CA VAL A 358 -3.03 5.64 -6.51
C VAL A 358 -1.71 6.18 -7.08
N LEU A 359 -1.18 5.59 -8.16
CA LEU A 359 0.10 5.97 -8.78
C LEU A 359 -0.03 6.90 -9.99
N ALA A 360 -1.25 7.19 -10.48
CA ALA A 360 -1.47 8.09 -11.61
C ALA A 360 -2.36 9.25 -11.19
N GLY A 361 -1.84 10.47 -11.24
CA GLY A 361 -2.62 11.69 -10.97
C GLY A 361 -3.73 11.88 -12.01
N GLY A 362 -4.89 11.34 -11.72
CA GLY A 362 -6.14 11.54 -12.44
C GLY A 362 -7.27 11.76 -11.45
N GLU A 363 -7.98 12.87 -11.57
CA GLU A 363 -9.10 13.21 -10.72
C GLU A 363 -10.29 12.28 -11.01
N SER A 364 -10.59 11.36 -10.10
CA SER A 364 -11.82 10.57 -10.12
C SER A 364 -12.28 10.21 -8.69
N SER A 365 -13.46 9.65 -8.56
CA SER A 365 -14.14 9.37 -7.28
C SER A 365 -13.37 8.46 -6.31
N GLU A 366 -12.36 7.74 -6.78
CA GLU A 366 -11.43 6.93 -5.96
C GLU A 366 -10.59 7.79 -5.00
N ASN A 367 -10.33 9.06 -5.35
CA ASN A 367 -9.54 9.97 -4.54
C ASN A 367 -10.16 10.27 -3.17
N ALA A 368 -11.48 10.16 -3.02
CA ALA A 368 -12.12 10.57 -1.77
C ALA A 368 -11.99 9.53 -0.65
N SER A 369 -12.04 8.22 -0.97
CA SER A 369 -11.84 7.14 0.03
C SER A 369 -10.38 7.09 0.47
N SER A 370 -9.45 7.07 -0.49
CA SER A 370 -8.02 7.06 -0.19
C SER A 370 -7.55 8.34 0.54
N THR A 371 -8.15 9.49 0.24
CA THR A 371 -7.92 10.77 0.92
C THR A 371 -8.31 10.67 2.41
N GLU A 372 -9.49 10.15 2.72
CA GLU A 372 -9.95 10.02 4.10
C GLU A 372 -9.10 9.01 4.90
N ALA A 373 -8.68 7.91 4.28
CA ALA A 373 -7.78 6.94 4.91
C ALA A 373 -6.42 7.56 5.23
N LEU A 374 -5.86 8.35 4.31
CA LEU A 374 -4.60 9.06 4.53
C LEU A 374 -4.70 10.10 5.65
N GLN A 375 -5.80 10.86 5.71
CA GLN A 375 -6.07 11.78 6.82
C GLN A 375 -6.12 11.06 8.17
N ARG A 376 -6.78 9.90 8.22
CA ARG A 376 -6.82 9.06 9.44
C ARG A 376 -5.45 8.48 9.78
N GLU A 377 -4.66 8.13 8.80
CA GLU A 377 -3.30 7.63 9.00
C GLU A 377 -2.40 8.69 9.61
N ILE A 378 -2.41 9.91 9.06
CA ILE A 378 -1.65 11.06 9.59
C ILE A 378 -2.14 11.41 11.00
N ALA A 379 -3.46 11.44 11.22
CA ALA A 379 -4.04 11.69 12.53
C ALA A 379 -3.62 10.65 13.58
N ALA A 380 -3.57 9.37 13.20
CA ALA A 380 -3.10 8.30 14.08
C ALA A 380 -1.61 8.45 14.42
N PHE A 381 -0.77 8.83 13.44
CA PHE A 381 0.63 9.15 13.70
C PHE A 381 0.78 10.31 14.68
N CYS A 382 0.04 11.41 14.50
CA CYS A 382 0.03 12.53 15.44
C CYS A 382 -0.40 12.10 16.84
N GLY A 383 -1.45 11.28 16.94
CA GLY A 383 -1.92 10.71 18.21
C GLY A 383 -0.85 9.84 18.88
N ALA A 384 -0.13 9.02 18.10
CA ALA A 384 0.97 8.22 18.63
C ALA A 384 2.13 9.10 19.15
N VAL A 385 2.48 10.16 18.44
CA VAL A 385 3.51 11.13 18.89
C VAL A 385 3.11 11.81 20.20
N ARG A 386 1.85 12.16 20.38
CA ARG A 386 1.35 12.91 21.55
C ARG A 386 1.00 12.04 22.74
N ALA A 387 0.40 10.87 22.52
CA ALA A 387 -0.17 10.02 23.55
C ALA A 387 0.55 8.68 23.72
N HIS A 388 1.64 8.45 22.98
CA HIS A 388 2.32 7.15 22.92
C HIS A 388 1.38 5.99 22.56
N ALA A 389 0.36 6.28 21.75
CA ALA A 389 -0.56 5.26 21.24
C ALA A 389 0.18 4.27 20.33
N PRO A 390 -0.19 2.99 20.31
CA PRO A 390 0.42 2.03 19.41
C PRO A 390 0.12 2.37 17.95
N LEU A 391 1.11 2.22 17.07
CA LEU A 391 0.96 2.32 15.63
C LEU A 391 0.23 1.09 15.09
N ARG A 392 -0.67 1.27 14.14
CA ARG A 392 -1.34 0.15 13.43
C ARG A 392 -0.43 -0.47 12.38
N SER A 393 0.35 0.36 11.70
CA SER A 393 1.39 -0.07 10.75
C SER A 393 2.75 0.04 11.45
N ASP A 394 3.08 -0.98 12.25
CA ASP A 394 4.36 -1.04 12.96
C ASP A 394 5.50 -1.46 12.01
N PRO A 395 6.75 -1.16 12.37
CA PRO A 395 7.92 -1.50 11.55
C PRO A 395 8.09 -3.00 11.32
N ALA A 396 7.65 -3.87 12.25
CA ALA A 396 7.79 -5.31 12.10
C ALA A 396 6.87 -5.85 11.00
N HIS A 397 5.61 -5.38 10.97
CA HIS A 397 4.69 -5.68 9.87
C HIS A 397 5.24 -5.19 8.53
N ALA A 398 5.70 -3.93 8.48
CA ALA A 398 6.27 -3.33 7.27
C ALA A 398 7.52 -4.09 6.78
N PHE A 399 8.34 -4.60 7.69
CA PHE A 399 9.50 -5.45 7.37
C PHE A 399 9.07 -6.75 6.69
N GLU A 400 8.08 -7.47 7.23
CA GLU A 400 7.60 -8.73 6.65
C GLU A 400 6.95 -8.52 5.28
N VAL A 401 6.23 -7.42 5.09
CA VAL A 401 5.69 -7.03 3.77
C VAL A 401 6.81 -6.78 2.78
N SER A 402 7.78 -5.93 3.14
CA SER A 402 8.91 -5.57 2.27
C SER A 402 9.75 -6.79 1.91
N ARG A 403 10.07 -7.65 2.89
CA ARG A 403 10.81 -8.91 2.69
C ARG A 403 10.10 -9.83 1.68
N THR A 404 8.78 -9.92 1.77
CA THR A 404 7.97 -10.71 0.83
C THR A 404 8.04 -10.12 -0.57
N CYS A 405 7.86 -8.82 -0.72
CA CYS A 405 7.92 -8.13 -2.01
C CYS A 405 9.30 -8.29 -2.68
N PHE A 406 10.38 -8.13 -1.91
CA PHE A 406 11.75 -8.34 -2.43
C PHE A 406 11.97 -9.77 -2.91
N ALA A 407 11.46 -10.76 -2.19
CA ALA A 407 11.58 -12.16 -2.60
C ALA A 407 10.83 -12.43 -3.92
N VAL A 408 9.67 -11.80 -4.12
CA VAL A 408 8.89 -11.89 -5.36
C VAL A 408 9.64 -11.21 -6.51
N ASP A 409 10.06 -9.95 -6.34
CA ASP A 409 10.77 -9.21 -7.40
C ASP A 409 12.08 -9.90 -7.79
N ASN A 410 12.83 -10.45 -6.84
CA ASN A 410 14.03 -11.26 -7.10
C ASN A 410 13.71 -12.57 -7.85
N ALA A 411 12.57 -13.21 -7.56
CA ALA A 411 12.14 -14.40 -8.30
C ALA A 411 11.76 -14.08 -9.75
N VAL A 412 11.12 -12.93 -9.98
CA VAL A 412 10.80 -12.42 -11.33
C VAL A 412 12.08 -12.12 -12.10
N GLU A 413 13.03 -11.40 -11.48
CA GLU A 413 14.30 -11.04 -12.12
C GLU A 413 15.11 -12.27 -12.57
N ARG A 414 15.22 -13.29 -11.70
CA ARG A 414 15.91 -14.53 -12.04
C ARG A 414 15.29 -15.22 -13.26
N ARG A 415 14.00 -15.08 -13.49
CA ARG A 415 13.29 -15.65 -14.65
C ARG A 415 13.37 -14.77 -15.90
N MET A 416 13.54 -13.48 -15.74
CA MET A 416 13.84 -12.56 -16.85
C MET A 416 15.24 -12.78 -17.40
N ASN A 417 16.13 -13.45 -16.64
CA ASN A 417 17.47 -13.80 -17.09
C ASN A 417 17.39 -15.00 -18.09
N PRO A 418 18.01 -14.90 -19.29
CA PRO A 418 17.95 -15.93 -20.33
C PRO A 418 18.56 -17.30 -19.95
N ASN A 419 19.23 -17.41 -18.81
CA ASN A 419 19.77 -18.66 -18.28
C ASN A 419 18.77 -19.52 -17.49
N PHE A 420 17.48 -19.17 -17.46
CA PHE A 420 16.47 -19.98 -16.80
C PHE A 420 16.22 -21.28 -17.60
N PRO A 421 16.28 -22.49 -17.02
CA PRO A 421 16.08 -23.73 -17.76
C PRO A 421 14.67 -23.80 -18.33
N ALA A 422 14.57 -23.95 -19.65
CA ALA A 422 13.29 -24.10 -20.32
C ALA A 422 12.57 -25.39 -19.85
N LEU A 423 11.24 -25.40 -19.87
CA LEU A 423 10.41 -26.58 -19.53
C LEU A 423 10.82 -27.84 -20.31
N SER A 424 11.35 -27.68 -21.53
CA SER A 424 11.91 -28.76 -22.33
C SER A 424 13.06 -29.53 -21.64
N ALA A 425 13.77 -28.89 -20.68
CA ALA A 425 14.79 -29.56 -19.89
C ALA A 425 14.21 -30.42 -18.75
N LEU A 426 12.92 -30.25 -18.43
CA LEU A 426 12.20 -31.00 -17.38
C LEU A 426 11.34 -32.14 -17.93
N SER A 427 11.14 -32.21 -19.24
CA SER A 427 10.33 -33.22 -19.91
C SER A 427 11.15 -34.46 -20.26
N ARG A 428 11.66 -35.18 -19.27
CA ARG A 428 11.82 -36.64 -19.45
C ARG A 428 10.52 -37.27 -18.98
N PRO A 429 9.79 -38.00 -19.85
CA PRO A 429 8.69 -38.87 -19.40
C PRO A 429 9.28 -39.83 -18.36
N ARG A 430 8.70 -39.91 -17.17
CA ARG A 430 8.95 -41.08 -16.32
C ARG A 430 8.44 -42.28 -17.10
N GLU A 431 9.34 -43.17 -17.52
CA GLU A 431 8.96 -44.48 -17.97
C GLU A 431 8.21 -45.14 -16.78
N ILE A 432 6.91 -45.26 -16.95
CA ILE A 432 6.10 -46.11 -16.05
C ILE A 432 6.59 -47.54 -16.30
N GLY A 433 7.40 -48.04 -15.38
CA GLY A 433 7.88 -49.40 -15.43
C GLY A 433 6.70 -50.35 -15.57
N GLN A 434 6.75 -51.19 -16.58
CA GLN A 434 5.87 -52.36 -16.70
C GLN A 434 6.06 -53.21 -15.45
N GLU A 435 5.09 -53.15 -14.53
CA GLU A 435 4.99 -54.19 -13.50
C GLU A 435 4.73 -55.54 -14.21
N THR A 436 5.76 -56.37 -14.20
CA THR A 436 5.69 -57.77 -14.56
C THR A 436 4.67 -58.47 -13.67
N ARG A 437 3.58 -58.94 -14.28
CA ARG A 437 2.67 -59.93 -13.66
C ARG A 437 3.46 -61.24 -13.42
N VAL A 438 3.50 -61.64 -12.17
CA VAL A 438 3.62 -63.04 -11.77
C VAL A 438 2.42 -63.37 -10.91
#